data_768f569bd33d021bb29ccdf273344c90
#
_entry.id   768f569bd33d021bb29ccdf273344c90
#
_cell.length_a   1.000
_cell.length_b   1.000
_cell.length_c   1.000
_cell.angle_alpha   90.00
_cell.angle_beta   90.00
_cell.angle_gamma   90.00
#
_symmetry.space_group_name_H-M   'P 1'
#
loop_
_entity.id
_entity.type
_entity.pdbx_description
1 polymer ?
#
loop_
_entity_poly.entity_id
_entity_poly.type
_entity_poly.pdbx_seq_one_letter_code
_entity_poly.pdbx_strand_id
1 'polypeptide(L)'
;MVKLPSYLQDTKHTLQVIESINDQIDRGEMSLENVSLITLDIDKMYNNMTEELARGACSKFLHSFQVSGSNEENSVSVSSILKALDICLKNNFFKFNEKIYHQKEGVGTGVKFAPPYACIGMGEFENLAFNQNNELLDSLLLWKRFIDDVLGLFKGSKEDFEKFVEWLNSLMLGTVKFKSNISQEKVEFLDLIISIQDGKLQTNMFIKPTNLQLYLDFTSNHPRHCKVGIIYGQALRIIERCSSITDQEFHLNNLKQKLLKRNYPEQLVNKQFGRAKSKNRHNLIFQDRSTKQPKDDKIRLVFTFNSNNPPLQKWIRESQRLLFRNDRAKKFGEDIQVTYKQPKNLKTLVSGPKIQRNEHFEEDPGCSKCGHCHACSVVMNRKSFKSTNTQRVYKIRQKLNCDTSYVIYLGTCLKCHGQYVGKSITPFKRRHSGHKQEVKNQYGGLGHHFGGDTGCGYANMSFILIEKVEFGEKDKLSEREVFWQHQLRCYIENGDNGHCYRKEI
;
A
#
# COMPACT_ATOMS: atom_id res chain seq x y z
N MET A 1 -14.39 16.05 -37.33
CA MET A 1 -14.75 14.70 -36.81
C MET A 1 -14.15 14.57 -35.44
N VAL A 2 -14.91 14.78 -34.36
CA VAL A 2 -14.42 14.62 -32.98
C VAL A 2 -14.01 13.17 -32.84
N LYS A 3 -12.70 12.90 -32.77
CA LYS A 3 -12.23 11.54 -32.45
C LYS A 3 -12.64 11.26 -31.02
N LEU A 4 -13.35 10.15 -30.81
CA LEU A 4 -13.81 9.64 -29.52
C LEU A 4 -12.80 9.89 -28.42
N PRO A 5 -13.25 10.21 -27.21
CA PRO A 5 -12.40 10.54 -26.08
C PRO A 5 -11.43 9.41 -25.80
N SER A 6 -10.15 9.64 -26.01
CA SER A 6 -9.12 8.70 -25.59
C SER A 6 -8.64 9.10 -24.22
N TYR A 7 -8.69 8.16 -23.30
CA TYR A 7 -8.14 8.30 -21.98
C TYR A 7 -6.60 8.46 -22.01
N LEU A 8 -6.11 9.47 -21.32
CA LEU A 8 -4.67 9.68 -21.14
C LEU A 8 -4.14 8.77 -20.05
N GLN A 9 -3.00 8.13 -20.27
CA GLN A 9 -2.38 7.24 -19.31
C GLN A 9 -1.47 7.99 -18.32
N ASP A 10 -0.77 9.01 -18.82
CA ASP A 10 0.18 9.82 -18.04
C ASP A 10 0.56 11.11 -18.82
N THR A 11 1.42 11.92 -18.22
CA THR A 11 2.01 13.10 -18.85
C THR A 11 2.72 12.77 -20.16
N LYS A 12 3.38 11.62 -20.26
CA LYS A 12 4.08 11.21 -21.48
C LYS A 12 3.12 10.99 -22.63
N HIS A 13 1.97 10.36 -22.38
CA HIS A 13 0.92 10.21 -23.39
C HIS A 13 0.35 11.57 -23.81
N THR A 14 0.22 12.52 -22.87
CA THR A 14 -0.14 13.92 -23.20
C THR A 14 0.88 14.55 -24.15
N LEU A 15 2.18 14.40 -23.91
CA LEU A 15 3.22 14.89 -24.80
C LEU A 15 3.13 14.25 -26.19
N GLN A 16 2.84 12.95 -26.29
CA GLN A 16 2.65 12.26 -27.56
C GLN A 16 1.47 12.84 -28.36
N VAL A 17 0.37 13.16 -27.68
CA VAL A 17 -0.78 13.80 -28.30
C VAL A 17 -0.41 15.20 -28.81
N ILE A 18 0.31 16.00 -28.04
CA ILE A 18 0.75 17.34 -28.41
C ILE A 18 1.70 17.31 -29.63
N GLU A 19 2.68 16.41 -29.64
CA GLU A 19 3.58 16.24 -30.80
C GLU A 19 2.80 15.79 -32.05
N SER A 20 1.83 14.86 -31.90
CA SER A 20 0.98 14.44 -33.01
C SER A 20 0.13 15.57 -33.57
N ILE A 21 -0.34 16.51 -32.75
CA ILE A 21 -1.05 17.71 -33.19
C ILE A 21 -0.09 18.64 -33.96
N ASN A 22 1.10 18.87 -33.44
CA ASN A 22 2.10 19.69 -34.14
C ASN A 22 2.49 19.08 -35.48
N ASP A 23 2.61 17.75 -35.59
CA ASP A 23 2.84 17.06 -36.88
C ASP A 23 1.68 17.26 -37.86
N GLN A 24 0.43 17.31 -37.39
CA GLN A 24 -0.76 17.61 -38.23
C GLN A 24 -0.73 19.07 -38.69
N ILE A 25 -0.30 19.99 -37.83
CA ILE A 25 -0.15 21.41 -38.20
C ILE A 25 0.94 21.57 -39.28
N ASP A 26 2.09 20.89 -39.10
CA ASP A 26 3.19 20.94 -40.09
C ASP A 26 2.82 20.36 -41.45
N ARG A 27 1.86 19.41 -41.47
CA ARG A 27 1.30 18.87 -42.70
C ARG A 27 0.15 19.70 -43.30
N GLY A 28 -0.25 20.78 -42.62
CA GLY A 28 -1.40 21.62 -43.06
C GLY A 28 -2.76 20.97 -42.84
N GLU A 29 -2.87 19.90 -42.09
CA GLU A 29 -4.11 19.17 -41.78
C GLU A 29 -4.91 19.87 -40.66
N MET A 30 -4.27 20.71 -39.85
CA MET A 30 -4.85 21.42 -38.72
C MET A 30 -4.25 22.82 -38.58
N SER A 31 -5.07 23.79 -38.12
CA SER A 31 -4.64 25.15 -37.77
C SER A 31 -5.12 25.49 -36.37
N LEU A 32 -4.29 26.20 -35.61
CA LEU A 32 -4.66 26.74 -34.32
C LEU A 32 -5.15 28.19 -34.35
N GLU A 33 -5.48 28.71 -35.52
CA GLU A 33 -6.02 30.04 -35.64
C GLU A 33 -7.42 30.11 -35.00
N ASN A 34 -7.63 31.08 -34.11
CA ASN A 34 -8.85 31.25 -33.32
C ASN A 34 -9.18 30.03 -32.42
N VAL A 35 -8.17 29.25 -32.01
CA VAL A 35 -8.31 28.11 -31.13
C VAL A 35 -7.85 28.51 -29.74
N SER A 36 -8.62 28.13 -28.74
CA SER A 36 -8.28 28.28 -27.31
C SER A 36 -7.94 26.94 -26.69
N LEU A 37 -6.97 26.96 -25.79
CA LEU A 37 -6.69 25.86 -24.87
C LEU A 37 -7.76 25.81 -23.77
N ILE A 38 -8.31 24.65 -23.51
CA ILE A 38 -9.26 24.45 -22.44
C ILE A 38 -8.79 23.38 -21.47
N THR A 39 -9.03 23.61 -20.19
CA THR A 39 -8.89 22.58 -19.16
C THR A 39 -10.16 22.52 -18.30
N LEU A 40 -10.55 21.31 -17.94
CA LEU A 40 -11.68 21.08 -17.06
C LEU A 40 -11.28 20.12 -15.95
N ASP A 41 -11.81 20.34 -14.75
CA ASP A 41 -11.66 19.49 -13.57
C ASP A 41 -13.04 18.98 -13.14
N ILE A 42 -13.14 17.68 -12.84
CA ILE A 42 -14.39 17.06 -12.40
C ILE A 42 -14.50 17.19 -10.88
N ASP A 43 -15.42 18.03 -10.41
CA ASP A 43 -15.60 18.30 -9.00
C ASP A 43 -15.96 17.04 -8.23
N LYS A 44 -15.11 16.66 -7.25
CA LYS A 44 -15.33 15.51 -6.36
C LYS A 44 -15.74 14.23 -7.07
N MET A 45 -15.10 13.92 -8.21
CA MET A 45 -15.46 12.80 -9.10
C MET A 45 -15.80 11.51 -8.34
N TYR A 46 -14.95 11.05 -7.41
CA TYR A 46 -15.17 9.81 -6.68
C TYR A 46 -16.40 9.86 -5.75
N ASN A 47 -16.69 10.99 -5.14
CA ASN A 47 -17.81 11.14 -4.22
C ASN A 47 -19.15 11.25 -4.97
N ASN A 48 -19.14 11.84 -6.17
CA ASN A 48 -20.31 12.11 -6.96
C ASN A 48 -20.61 11.02 -8.00
N MET A 49 -19.71 10.02 -8.15
CA MET A 49 -19.90 8.91 -9.08
C MET A 49 -21.03 8.00 -8.62
N THR A 50 -22.20 8.11 -9.25
CA THR A 50 -23.36 7.30 -8.87
C THR A 50 -23.20 5.83 -9.29
N GLU A 51 -23.85 4.94 -8.54
CA GLU A 51 -23.88 3.51 -8.87
C GLU A 51 -24.53 3.27 -10.24
N GLU A 52 -25.58 4.00 -10.57
CA GLU A 52 -26.28 3.89 -11.86
C GLU A 52 -25.35 4.14 -13.05
N LEU A 53 -24.60 5.23 -13.02
CA LEU A 53 -23.68 5.57 -14.11
C LEU A 53 -22.51 4.56 -14.18
N ALA A 54 -21.74 4.43 -13.12
CA ALA A 54 -20.47 3.72 -13.20
C ALA A 54 -20.63 2.20 -13.15
N ARG A 55 -21.57 1.66 -12.36
CA ARG A 55 -21.83 0.21 -12.35
C ARG A 55 -22.46 -0.27 -13.66
N GLY A 56 -23.41 0.50 -14.20
CA GLY A 56 -23.98 0.23 -15.51
C GLY A 56 -22.92 0.25 -16.62
N ALA A 57 -22.06 1.26 -16.61
CA ALA A 57 -20.90 1.38 -17.51
C ALA A 57 -19.92 0.19 -17.36
N CYS A 58 -19.59 -0.22 -16.13
CA CYS A 58 -18.76 -1.39 -15.88
C CYS A 58 -19.37 -2.68 -16.44
N SER A 59 -20.68 -2.85 -16.31
CA SER A 59 -21.37 -4.02 -16.88
C SER A 59 -21.25 -4.03 -18.40
N LYS A 60 -21.56 -2.92 -19.08
CA LYS A 60 -21.41 -2.79 -20.54
C LYS A 60 -19.96 -3.06 -20.98
N PHE A 61 -19.00 -2.43 -20.34
CA PHE A 61 -17.58 -2.58 -20.65
C PHE A 61 -17.11 -4.03 -20.53
N LEU A 62 -17.43 -4.71 -19.43
CA LEU A 62 -17.03 -6.09 -19.18
C LEU A 62 -17.64 -7.07 -20.18
N HIS A 63 -18.92 -6.87 -20.56
CA HIS A 63 -19.56 -7.70 -21.58
C HIS A 63 -18.94 -7.46 -22.97
N SER A 64 -18.63 -6.22 -23.35
CA SER A 64 -17.98 -5.93 -24.64
C SER A 64 -16.57 -6.51 -24.70
N PHE A 65 -15.83 -6.51 -23.60
CA PHE A 65 -14.49 -7.09 -23.50
C PHE A 65 -14.54 -8.62 -23.64
N GLN A 66 -15.52 -9.27 -23.03
CA GLN A 66 -15.68 -10.73 -23.11
C GLN A 66 -16.03 -11.22 -24.52
N VAL A 67 -16.81 -10.42 -25.28
CA VAL A 67 -17.15 -10.70 -26.69
C VAL A 67 -15.92 -10.54 -27.61
N SER A 68 -14.97 -9.67 -27.25
CA SER A 68 -13.80 -9.37 -28.10
C SER A 68 -12.64 -10.40 -27.99
N GLY A 69 -12.78 -11.43 -27.19
CA GLY A 69 -11.91 -12.59 -27.21
C GLY A 69 -10.95 -12.77 -26.06
N SER A 70 -11.32 -13.56 -25.09
CA SER A 70 -10.37 -14.41 -24.37
C SER A 70 -11.06 -15.72 -24.00
N ASN A 71 -10.85 -16.72 -24.85
CA ASN A 71 -11.08 -18.14 -24.52
C ASN A 71 -9.95 -18.67 -23.62
N GLU A 72 -9.63 -17.97 -22.54
CA GLU A 72 -8.72 -18.51 -21.53
C GLU A 72 -9.53 -19.28 -20.50
N GLU A 73 -9.23 -20.56 -20.33
CA GLU A 73 -9.87 -21.49 -19.38
C GLU A 73 -9.90 -21.00 -17.91
N ASN A 74 -9.20 -19.93 -17.60
CA ASN A 74 -9.12 -19.29 -16.28
C ASN A 74 -9.79 -17.92 -16.18
N SER A 75 -10.66 -17.52 -17.11
CA SER A 75 -11.32 -16.21 -17.06
C SER A 75 -12.39 -16.15 -15.97
N VAL A 76 -12.31 -15.15 -15.10
CA VAL A 76 -13.35 -14.87 -14.09
C VAL A 76 -14.60 -14.37 -14.79
N SER A 77 -15.77 -14.95 -14.48
CA SER A 77 -17.03 -14.53 -15.12
C SER A 77 -17.39 -13.08 -14.80
N VAL A 78 -17.97 -12.37 -15.78
CA VAL A 78 -18.46 -10.99 -15.61
C VAL A 78 -19.39 -10.87 -14.40
N SER A 79 -20.28 -11.85 -14.22
CA SER A 79 -21.20 -11.91 -13.08
C SER A 79 -20.47 -11.96 -11.74
N SER A 80 -19.36 -12.69 -11.65
CA SER A 80 -18.54 -12.75 -10.43
C SER A 80 -17.82 -11.42 -10.15
N ILE A 81 -17.30 -10.77 -11.19
CA ILE A 81 -16.66 -9.44 -11.07
C ILE A 81 -17.69 -8.40 -10.59
N LEU A 82 -18.87 -8.37 -11.18
CA LEU A 82 -19.94 -7.44 -10.80
C LEU A 82 -20.44 -7.69 -9.37
N LYS A 83 -20.59 -8.95 -8.96
CA LYS A 83 -20.93 -9.29 -7.55
C LYS A 83 -19.86 -8.83 -6.58
N ALA A 84 -18.58 -9.02 -6.91
CA ALA A 84 -17.47 -8.53 -6.07
C ALA A 84 -17.46 -7.01 -5.97
N LEU A 85 -17.74 -6.30 -7.08
CA LEU A 85 -17.88 -4.86 -7.11
C LEU A 85 -19.03 -4.39 -6.21
N ASP A 86 -20.21 -5.02 -6.30
CA ASP A 86 -21.36 -4.70 -5.46
C ASP A 86 -21.06 -4.89 -3.97
N ILE A 87 -20.32 -5.95 -3.60
CA ILE A 87 -19.89 -6.16 -2.22
C ILE A 87 -18.95 -5.03 -1.76
N CYS A 88 -18.01 -4.62 -2.60
CA CYS A 88 -17.08 -3.54 -2.28
C CYS A 88 -17.79 -2.19 -2.12
N LEU A 89 -18.72 -1.87 -3.01
CA LEU A 89 -19.49 -0.62 -2.95
C LEU A 89 -20.38 -0.56 -1.71
N LYS A 90 -21.10 -1.65 -1.39
CA LYS A 90 -21.99 -1.74 -0.23
C LYS A 90 -21.26 -1.77 1.11
N ASN A 91 -19.96 -2.10 1.15
CA ASN A 91 -19.17 -2.19 2.38
C ASN A 91 -18.09 -1.10 2.43
N ASN A 92 -18.36 0.07 1.93
CA ASN A 92 -17.44 1.20 1.90
C ASN A 92 -17.46 1.95 3.24
N PHE A 93 -16.61 1.53 4.18
CA PHE A 93 -16.51 2.11 5.51
C PHE A 93 -15.20 2.89 5.68
N PHE A 94 -15.27 4.00 6.39
CA PHE A 94 -14.10 4.76 6.80
C PHE A 94 -14.15 5.15 8.27
N LYS A 95 -12.99 5.35 8.87
CA LYS A 95 -12.85 5.76 10.27
C LYS A 95 -12.46 7.24 10.35
N PHE A 96 -13.23 8.02 11.10
CA PHE A 96 -12.92 9.41 11.39
C PHE A 96 -13.22 9.70 12.86
N ASN A 97 -12.28 10.34 13.57
CA ASN A 97 -12.38 10.66 14.99
C ASN A 97 -12.90 9.49 15.85
N GLU A 98 -12.26 8.33 15.72
CA GLU A 98 -12.57 7.05 16.40
C GLU A 98 -13.95 6.45 16.09
N LYS A 99 -14.77 7.08 15.25
CA LYS A 99 -16.06 6.58 14.80
C LYS A 99 -15.95 5.97 13.41
N ILE A 100 -16.72 4.92 13.16
CA ILE A 100 -16.83 4.26 11.86
C ILE A 100 -18.05 4.82 11.14
N TYR A 101 -17.85 5.26 9.90
CA TYR A 101 -18.89 5.79 9.03
C TYR A 101 -19.02 4.89 7.81
N HIS A 102 -20.24 4.77 7.32
CA HIS A 102 -20.55 4.10 6.06
C HIS A 102 -20.77 5.16 4.98
N GLN A 103 -19.98 5.10 3.90
CA GLN A 103 -20.19 5.95 2.73
C GLN A 103 -21.33 5.35 1.89
N LYS A 104 -22.44 6.06 1.78
CA LYS A 104 -23.65 5.59 1.08
C LYS A 104 -23.60 5.84 -0.43
N GLU A 105 -22.91 6.91 -0.85
CA GLU A 105 -22.84 7.36 -2.24
C GLU A 105 -21.39 7.50 -2.67
N GLY A 106 -21.14 7.33 -3.97
CA GLY A 106 -19.81 7.41 -4.55
C GLY A 106 -18.89 6.25 -4.13
N VAL A 107 -17.61 6.44 -4.37
CA VAL A 107 -16.58 5.45 -4.08
C VAL A 107 -15.47 6.06 -3.22
N GLY A 108 -14.96 5.29 -2.27
CA GLY A 108 -13.95 5.75 -1.32
C GLY A 108 -12.62 6.10 -1.98
N THR A 109 -12.11 7.28 -1.71
CA THR A 109 -10.77 7.68 -2.15
C THR A 109 -9.71 6.76 -1.55
N GLY A 110 -8.83 6.20 -2.40
CA GLY A 110 -7.77 5.28 -1.97
C GLY A 110 -8.12 3.80 -2.04
N VAL A 111 -9.35 3.43 -2.39
CA VAL A 111 -9.73 2.05 -2.71
C VAL A 111 -9.18 1.70 -4.10
N LYS A 112 -8.55 0.52 -4.23
CA LYS A 112 -7.83 0.14 -5.46
C LYS A 112 -8.68 0.11 -6.74
N PHE A 113 -9.96 -0.23 -6.63
CA PHE A 113 -10.85 -0.28 -7.78
C PHE A 113 -11.47 1.09 -8.13
N ALA A 114 -11.36 2.10 -7.26
CA ALA A 114 -12.01 3.40 -7.47
C ALA A 114 -11.55 4.13 -8.76
N PRO A 115 -10.24 4.21 -9.09
CA PRO A 115 -9.82 4.87 -10.33
C PRO A 115 -10.37 4.20 -11.58
N PRO A 116 -10.23 2.89 -11.84
CA PRO A 116 -10.80 2.27 -13.02
C PRO A 116 -12.34 2.35 -13.04
N TYR A 117 -13.01 2.22 -11.91
CA TYR A 117 -14.46 2.35 -11.79
C TYR A 117 -14.94 3.73 -12.23
N ALA A 118 -14.34 4.79 -11.69
CA ALA A 118 -14.68 6.16 -12.06
C ALA A 118 -14.30 6.48 -13.52
N CYS A 119 -13.16 5.98 -14.01
CA CYS A 119 -12.76 6.17 -15.40
C CYS A 119 -13.73 5.52 -16.41
N ILE A 120 -14.25 4.32 -16.10
CA ILE A 120 -15.24 3.65 -16.93
C ILE A 120 -16.56 4.41 -16.89
N GLY A 121 -17.01 4.87 -15.72
CA GLY A 121 -18.20 5.72 -15.58
C GLY A 121 -18.09 7.01 -16.36
N MET A 122 -16.96 7.69 -16.29
CA MET A 122 -16.69 8.90 -17.08
C MET A 122 -16.62 8.61 -18.58
N GLY A 123 -16.09 7.46 -19.01
CA GLY A 123 -16.11 7.06 -20.41
C GLY A 123 -17.54 6.90 -20.95
N GLU A 124 -18.44 6.35 -20.15
CA GLU A 124 -19.86 6.25 -20.50
C GLU A 124 -20.54 7.64 -20.58
N PHE A 125 -20.23 8.53 -19.61
CA PHE A 125 -20.68 9.91 -19.66
C PHE A 125 -20.22 10.61 -20.94
N GLU A 126 -18.96 10.50 -21.31
CA GLU A 126 -18.38 11.07 -22.54
C GLU A 126 -19.06 10.49 -23.79
N ASN A 127 -19.34 9.18 -23.84
CA ASN A 127 -20.05 8.55 -24.91
C ASN A 127 -21.47 9.10 -25.02
N LEU A 128 -22.17 9.28 -23.93
CA LEU A 128 -23.53 9.86 -23.92
C LEU A 128 -23.51 11.32 -24.36
N ALA A 129 -22.54 12.11 -23.92
CA ALA A 129 -22.43 13.53 -24.30
C ALA A 129 -22.09 13.70 -25.78
N PHE A 130 -21.05 13.02 -26.26
CA PHE A 130 -20.54 13.25 -27.63
C PHE A 130 -21.34 12.55 -28.74
N ASN A 131 -22.29 11.69 -28.38
CA ASN A 131 -23.28 11.14 -29.34
C ASN A 131 -24.57 11.96 -29.44
N GLN A 132 -24.70 13.06 -28.69
CA GLN A 132 -25.81 13.97 -28.81
C GLN A 132 -25.61 14.94 -29.99
N ASN A 133 -26.71 15.35 -30.58
CA ASN A 133 -26.70 16.36 -31.65
C ASN A 133 -26.63 17.75 -30.99
N ASN A 134 -25.43 18.31 -30.84
CA ASN A 134 -25.20 19.64 -30.30
C ASN A 134 -24.16 20.37 -31.14
N GLU A 135 -24.54 21.51 -31.68
CA GLU A 135 -23.72 22.34 -32.61
C GLU A 135 -22.41 22.78 -31.96
N LEU A 136 -22.36 22.92 -30.63
CA LEU A 136 -21.13 23.28 -29.90
C LEU A 136 -20.05 22.19 -29.93
N LEU A 137 -20.42 20.94 -30.25
CA LEU A 137 -19.47 19.85 -30.43
C LEU A 137 -18.59 20.02 -31.67
N ASP A 138 -19.03 20.73 -32.69
CA ASP A 138 -18.25 21.04 -33.89
C ASP A 138 -17.08 22.00 -33.57
N SER A 139 -17.25 22.80 -32.54
CA SER A 139 -16.20 23.67 -32.01
C SER A 139 -15.14 22.97 -31.17
N LEU A 140 -15.39 21.74 -30.71
CA LEU A 140 -14.47 20.95 -29.91
C LEU A 140 -13.48 20.18 -30.79
N LEU A 141 -12.27 20.67 -30.95
CA LEU A 141 -11.23 20.06 -31.80
C LEU A 141 -10.49 18.92 -31.11
N LEU A 142 -10.34 19.00 -29.80
CA LEU A 142 -9.66 17.99 -28.98
C LEU A 142 -10.34 17.86 -27.64
N TRP A 143 -10.49 16.61 -27.17
CA TRP A 143 -10.87 16.26 -25.82
C TRP A 143 -10.04 15.07 -25.37
N LYS A 144 -9.24 15.26 -24.31
CA LYS A 144 -8.40 14.23 -23.70
C LYS A 144 -8.53 14.29 -22.20
N ARG A 145 -8.80 13.17 -21.56
CA ARG A 145 -9.02 13.10 -20.13
C ARG A 145 -7.99 12.21 -19.44
N PHE A 146 -7.44 12.70 -18.33
CA PHE A 146 -6.65 11.93 -17.37
C PHE A 146 -7.40 11.92 -16.04
N ILE A 147 -8.05 10.80 -15.73
CA ILE A 147 -8.90 10.60 -14.53
C ILE A 147 -9.98 11.68 -14.43
N ASP A 148 -9.74 12.73 -13.67
CA ASP A 148 -10.61 13.89 -13.40
C ASP A 148 -10.22 15.15 -14.17
N ASP A 149 -8.99 15.24 -14.65
CA ASP A 149 -8.48 16.37 -15.43
C ASP A 149 -8.72 16.19 -16.92
N VAL A 150 -9.26 17.20 -17.59
CA VAL A 150 -9.46 17.24 -19.04
C VAL A 150 -8.60 18.32 -19.68
N LEU A 151 -7.97 17.99 -20.79
CA LEU A 151 -7.29 18.90 -21.72
C LEU A 151 -8.04 18.90 -23.05
N GLY A 152 -8.28 20.07 -23.61
CA GLY A 152 -8.90 20.18 -24.93
C GLY A 152 -8.48 21.41 -25.73
N LEU A 153 -8.95 21.42 -26.97
CA LEU A 153 -8.83 22.54 -27.88
C LEU A 153 -10.26 22.93 -28.37
N PHE A 154 -10.60 24.17 -28.24
CA PHE A 154 -11.89 24.70 -28.55
C PHE A 154 -11.79 25.86 -29.53
N LYS A 155 -12.52 25.79 -30.64
CA LYS A 155 -12.58 26.85 -31.67
C LYS A 155 -13.87 27.65 -31.51
N GLY A 156 -13.78 28.84 -30.96
CA GLY A 156 -14.94 29.70 -30.71
C GLY A 156 -14.67 30.75 -29.65
N SER A 157 -15.72 31.49 -29.31
CA SER A 157 -15.63 32.51 -28.28
C SER A 157 -15.64 31.90 -26.89
N LYS A 158 -15.27 32.72 -25.90
CA LYS A 158 -15.33 32.30 -24.49
C LYS A 158 -16.77 32.03 -24.06
N GLU A 159 -17.71 32.83 -24.56
CA GLU A 159 -19.14 32.68 -24.28
C GLU A 159 -19.70 31.36 -24.84
N ASP A 160 -19.25 30.91 -26.01
CA ASP A 160 -19.65 29.62 -26.56
C ASP A 160 -19.08 28.45 -25.77
N PHE A 161 -17.86 28.60 -25.26
CA PHE A 161 -17.28 27.61 -24.39
C PHE A 161 -18.02 27.54 -23.04
N GLU A 162 -18.42 28.67 -22.44
CA GLU A 162 -19.22 28.71 -21.21
C GLU A 162 -20.56 27.99 -21.40
N LYS A 163 -21.26 28.26 -22.54
CA LYS A 163 -22.50 27.52 -22.91
C LYS A 163 -22.24 26.02 -23.07
N PHE A 164 -21.11 25.64 -23.67
CA PHE A 164 -20.71 24.23 -23.80
C PHE A 164 -20.53 23.55 -22.43
N VAL A 165 -19.88 24.21 -21.51
CA VAL A 165 -19.70 23.69 -20.13
C VAL A 165 -21.03 23.63 -19.37
N GLU A 166 -21.90 24.63 -19.53
CA GLU A 166 -23.23 24.61 -18.91
C GLU A 166 -24.06 23.45 -19.46
N TRP A 167 -24.01 23.21 -20.77
CA TRP A 167 -24.65 22.06 -21.39
C TRP A 167 -24.08 20.73 -20.85
N LEU A 168 -22.75 20.55 -20.76
CA LEU A 168 -22.15 19.36 -20.18
C LEU A 168 -22.65 19.12 -18.75
N ASN A 169 -22.68 20.17 -17.93
CA ASN A 169 -23.16 20.12 -16.57
C ASN A 169 -24.67 19.84 -16.44
N SER A 170 -25.44 20.06 -17.47
CA SER A 170 -26.88 19.78 -17.50
C SER A 170 -27.21 18.31 -17.80
N LEU A 171 -26.30 17.57 -18.44
CA LEU A 171 -26.55 16.21 -18.93
C LEU A 171 -26.83 15.20 -17.84
N MET A 172 -26.18 15.35 -16.68
CA MET A 172 -26.33 14.45 -15.50
C MET A 172 -26.35 15.27 -14.22
N LEU A 173 -27.46 15.93 -13.95
CA LEU A 173 -27.64 16.79 -12.78
C LEU A 173 -27.23 16.10 -11.49
N GLY A 174 -26.21 16.68 -10.80
CA GLY A 174 -25.70 16.23 -9.52
C GLY A 174 -24.65 15.13 -9.56
N THR A 175 -24.43 14.46 -10.70
CA THR A 175 -23.46 13.35 -10.80
C THR A 175 -22.10 13.82 -11.31
N VAL A 176 -22.06 14.56 -12.41
CA VAL A 176 -20.84 15.08 -13.01
C VAL A 176 -20.91 16.58 -13.10
N LYS A 177 -19.95 17.28 -12.51
CA LYS A 177 -19.85 18.72 -12.55
C LYS A 177 -18.43 19.15 -12.91
N PHE A 178 -18.30 19.88 -14.01
CA PHE A 178 -17.05 20.42 -14.50
C PHE A 178 -16.81 21.85 -14.00
N LYS A 179 -15.60 22.08 -13.52
CA LYS A 179 -14.99 23.40 -13.38
C LYS A 179 -14.06 23.59 -14.56
N SER A 180 -14.15 24.70 -15.24
CA SER A 180 -13.44 24.92 -16.49
C SER A 180 -12.56 26.15 -16.47
N ASN A 181 -11.52 26.11 -17.30
CA ASN A 181 -10.67 27.25 -17.61
C ASN A 181 -10.42 27.28 -19.11
N ILE A 182 -10.42 28.46 -19.73
CA ILE A 182 -10.12 28.68 -21.13
C ILE A 182 -9.07 29.79 -21.27
N SER A 183 -8.11 29.60 -22.14
CA SER A 183 -7.05 30.58 -22.42
C SER A 183 -6.53 30.46 -23.85
N GLN A 184 -6.28 31.58 -24.47
CA GLN A 184 -5.60 31.64 -25.79
C GLN A 184 -4.08 31.60 -25.65
N GLU A 185 -3.55 31.86 -24.46
CA GLU A 185 -2.10 31.92 -24.25
C GLU A 185 -1.55 30.61 -23.71
N LYS A 186 -2.00 30.18 -22.51
CA LYS A 186 -1.49 29.01 -21.83
C LYS A 186 -2.48 28.43 -20.82
N VAL A 187 -2.35 27.13 -20.58
CA VAL A 187 -3.06 26.39 -19.51
C VAL A 187 -2.11 25.49 -18.74
N GLU A 188 -2.47 25.18 -17.51
CA GLU A 188 -1.79 24.18 -16.68
C GLU A 188 -2.55 22.86 -16.80
N PHE A 189 -1.83 21.78 -17.13
CA PHE A 189 -2.40 20.44 -17.21
C PHE A 189 -1.41 19.42 -16.68
N LEU A 190 -1.81 18.68 -15.66
CA LEU A 190 -0.95 17.75 -14.89
C LEU A 190 0.31 18.46 -14.36
N ASP A 191 1.48 18.14 -14.90
CA ASP A 191 2.75 18.80 -14.58
C ASP A 191 3.38 19.52 -15.79
N LEU A 192 2.51 19.97 -16.72
CA LEU A 192 2.85 20.74 -17.90
C LEU A 192 2.15 22.11 -17.87
N ILE A 193 2.85 23.09 -18.41
CA ILE A 193 2.27 24.31 -18.96
C ILE A 193 2.22 24.10 -20.46
N ILE A 194 1.05 24.21 -21.04
CA ILE A 194 0.83 24.10 -22.49
C ILE A 194 0.45 25.48 -23.01
N SER A 195 1.12 25.97 -24.04
CA SER A 195 0.87 27.27 -24.64
C SER A 195 0.82 27.18 -26.16
N ILE A 196 0.17 28.14 -26.79
CA ILE A 196 0.17 28.32 -28.26
C ILE A 196 1.20 29.42 -28.56
N GLN A 197 2.24 29.08 -29.31
CA GLN A 197 3.28 30.00 -29.75
C GLN A 197 3.63 29.70 -31.22
N ASP A 198 3.72 30.71 -32.04
CA ASP A 198 4.04 30.61 -33.48
C ASP A 198 3.16 29.57 -34.22
N GLY A 199 1.86 29.50 -33.85
CA GLY A 199 0.91 28.56 -34.42
C GLY A 199 1.07 27.10 -34.03
N LYS A 200 1.92 26.79 -33.04
CA LYS A 200 2.17 25.43 -32.51
C LYS A 200 1.92 25.34 -31.02
N LEU A 201 1.72 24.12 -30.56
CA LEU A 201 1.65 23.81 -29.12
C LEU A 201 3.08 23.68 -28.57
N GLN A 202 3.37 24.49 -27.57
CA GLN A 202 4.62 24.44 -26.80
C GLN A 202 4.34 23.89 -25.41
N THR A 203 5.33 23.16 -24.86
CA THR A 203 5.22 22.59 -23.51
C THR A 203 6.34 23.05 -22.62
N ASN A 204 6.02 23.34 -21.38
CA ASN A 204 6.98 23.66 -20.32
C ASN A 204 6.62 22.90 -19.04
N MET A 205 7.55 22.79 -18.11
CA MET A 205 7.32 22.08 -16.87
C MET A 205 6.54 22.95 -15.87
N PHE A 206 5.38 22.45 -15.41
CA PHE A 206 4.64 23.06 -14.31
C PHE A 206 5.11 22.52 -12.95
N ILE A 207 5.37 23.42 -12.05
CA ILE A 207 5.73 23.11 -10.67
C ILE A 207 4.71 23.79 -9.76
N LYS A 208 3.88 23.02 -9.09
CA LYS A 208 2.88 23.57 -8.15
C LYS A 208 3.58 24.48 -7.14
N PRO A 209 3.02 25.65 -6.82
CA PRO A 209 3.62 26.60 -5.85
C PRO A 209 3.89 25.98 -4.47
N THR A 210 3.07 25.00 -4.08
CA THR A 210 3.22 24.26 -2.82
C THR A 210 4.34 23.21 -2.84
N ASN A 211 4.90 22.88 -4.01
CA ASN A 211 5.95 21.89 -4.16
C ASN A 211 7.33 22.49 -3.87
N LEU A 212 7.85 22.30 -2.68
CA LEU A 212 9.15 22.78 -2.24
C LEU A 212 10.33 22.10 -2.97
N GLN A 213 10.11 21.05 -3.74
CA GLN A 213 11.14 20.25 -4.43
C GLN A 213 12.31 19.85 -3.51
N LEU A 214 11.98 19.34 -2.34
CA LEU A 214 12.96 18.87 -1.35
C LEU A 214 13.53 17.52 -1.77
N TYR A 215 14.65 17.54 -2.48
CA TYR A 215 15.36 16.33 -2.86
C TYR A 215 16.07 15.68 -1.66
N LEU A 216 16.35 14.39 -1.80
CA LEU A 216 17.11 13.63 -0.81
C LEU A 216 18.50 14.26 -0.61
N ASP A 217 18.93 14.41 0.63
CA ASP A 217 20.27 14.93 0.94
C ASP A 217 21.35 13.92 0.52
N PHE A 218 22.45 14.40 -0.05
CA PHE A 218 23.53 13.54 -0.54
C PHE A 218 24.26 12.82 0.59
N THR A 219 24.29 13.37 1.80
CA THR A 219 24.90 12.74 2.99
C THR A 219 24.00 11.72 3.66
N SER A 220 22.70 11.65 3.24
CA SER A 220 21.73 10.72 3.82
C SER A 220 22.15 9.25 3.67
N ASN A 221 21.67 8.39 4.59
CA ASN A 221 21.97 6.96 4.57
C ASN A 221 21.11 6.22 3.52
N HIS A 222 21.46 6.43 2.23
CA HIS A 222 20.83 5.77 1.08
C HIS A 222 21.89 5.27 0.11
N PRO A 223 21.63 4.21 -0.68
CA PRO A 223 22.55 3.73 -1.71
C PRO A 223 22.92 4.85 -2.70
N ARG A 224 24.19 4.87 -3.11
CA ARG A 224 24.71 5.91 -4.02
C ARG A 224 23.92 5.98 -5.34
N HIS A 225 23.49 4.83 -5.88
CA HIS A 225 22.74 4.79 -7.13
C HIS A 225 21.37 5.50 -7.03
N CYS A 226 20.70 5.49 -5.86
CA CYS A 226 19.48 6.24 -5.63
C CYS A 226 19.72 7.74 -5.74
N LYS A 227 20.80 8.24 -5.11
CA LYS A 227 21.18 9.66 -5.15
C LYS A 227 21.55 10.11 -6.56
N VAL A 228 22.37 9.33 -7.27
CA VAL A 228 22.73 9.60 -8.66
C VAL A 228 21.53 9.53 -9.60
N GLY A 229 20.62 8.56 -9.35
CA GLY A 229 19.39 8.39 -10.10
C GLY A 229 18.45 9.60 -10.02
N ILE A 230 18.41 10.30 -8.88
CA ILE A 230 17.63 11.55 -8.73
C ILE A 230 18.10 12.61 -9.72
N ILE A 231 19.41 12.86 -9.81
CA ILE A 231 19.96 13.88 -10.70
C ILE A 231 19.57 13.59 -12.16
N TYR A 232 19.86 12.36 -12.61
CA TYR A 232 19.62 11.96 -13.99
C TYR A 232 18.13 11.90 -14.33
N GLY A 233 17.31 11.33 -13.44
CA GLY A 233 15.86 11.19 -13.65
C GLY A 233 15.15 12.55 -13.69
N GLN A 234 15.52 13.51 -12.83
CA GLN A 234 14.95 14.85 -12.87
C GLN A 234 15.41 15.64 -14.09
N ALA A 235 16.67 15.49 -14.51
CA ALA A 235 17.15 16.14 -15.74
C ALA A 235 16.44 15.58 -16.99
N LEU A 236 16.24 14.26 -17.09
CA LEU A 236 15.45 13.67 -18.18
C LEU A 236 14.01 14.17 -18.19
N ARG A 237 13.40 14.29 -17.00
CA ARG A 237 12.04 14.82 -16.86
C ARG A 237 11.93 16.26 -17.39
N ILE A 238 12.92 17.10 -17.15
CA ILE A 238 12.96 18.48 -17.67
C ILE A 238 13.06 18.46 -19.21
N ILE A 239 13.99 17.67 -19.76
CA ILE A 239 14.20 17.58 -21.22
C ILE A 239 12.96 17.02 -21.93
N GLU A 240 12.28 16.03 -21.34
CA GLU A 240 11.06 15.44 -21.89
C GLU A 240 9.93 16.48 -21.93
N ARG A 241 9.75 17.28 -20.86
CA ARG A 241 8.59 18.17 -20.69
C ARG A 241 8.72 19.53 -21.32
N CYS A 242 9.93 20.05 -21.46
CA CYS A 242 10.13 21.35 -22.05
C CYS A 242 10.45 21.21 -23.56
N SER A 243 9.64 21.82 -24.42
CA SER A 243 9.88 21.86 -25.86
C SER A 243 11.00 22.85 -26.24
N SER A 244 11.11 23.97 -25.52
CA SER A 244 12.13 24.99 -25.72
C SER A 244 13.45 24.63 -25.00
N ILE A 245 14.59 24.84 -25.69
CA ILE A 245 15.92 24.68 -25.07
C ILE A 245 16.15 25.74 -23.98
N THR A 246 15.63 26.93 -24.15
CA THR A 246 15.71 28.00 -23.15
C THR A 246 15.05 27.59 -21.83
N ASP A 247 13.87 27.02 -21.92
CA ASP A 247 13.13 26.51 -20.74
C ASP A 247 13.85 25.33 -20.08
N GLN A 248 14.42 24.42 -20.90
CA GLN A 248 15.22 23.31 -20.37
C GLN A 248 16.42 23.84 -19.55
N GLU A 249 17.17 24.81 -20.09
CA GLU A 249 18.30 25.38 -19.38
C GLU A 249 17.90 26.11 -18.09
N PHE A 250 16.79 26.86 -18.13
CA PHE A 250 16.25 27.51 -16.94
C PHE A 250 15.94 26.50 -15.84
N HIS A 251 15.21 25.43 -16.16
CA HIS A 251 14.83 24.41 -15.18
C HIS A 251 16.01 23.57 -14.71
N LEU A 252 16.98 23.26 -15.58
CA LEU A 252 18.22 22.56 -15.21
C LEU A 252 19.06 23.40 -14.25
N ASN A 253 19.19 24.70 -14.48
CA ASN A 253 19.90 25.58 -13.58
C ASN A 253 19.22 25.68 -12.21
N ASN A 254 17.89 25.79 -12.17
CA ASN A 254 17.11 25.74 -10.91
C ASN A 254 17.30 24.41 -10.17
N LEU A 255 17.27 23.29 -10.89
CA LEU A 255 17.53 21.96 -10.32
C LEU A 255 18.95 21.86 -9.75
N LYS A 256 19.96 22.37 -10.49
CA LYS A 256 21.35 22.41 -10.04
C LYS A 256 21.48 23.13 -8.70
N GLN A 257 20.91 24.33 -8.58
CA GLN A 257 20.95 25.11 -7.33
C GLN A 257 20.33 24.35 -6.15
N LYS A 258 19.19 23.68 -6.38
CA LYS A 258 18.50 22.88 -5.34
C LYS A 258 19.32 21.66 -4.92
N LEU A 259 19.98 20.98 -5.86
CA LEU A 259 20.84 19.84 -5.58
C LEU A 259 22.12 20.25 -4.83
N LEU A 260 22.76 21.36 -5.21
CA LEU A 260 23.93 21.89 -4.49
C LEU A 260 23.58 22.22 -3.02
N LYS A 261 22.41 22.83 -2.76
CA LYS A 261 21.90 23.07 -1.40
C LYS A 261 21.64 21.79 -0.61
N ARG A 262 21.60 20.62 -1.27
CA ARG A 262 21.45 19.28 -0.69
C ARG A 262 22.76 18.49 -0.71
N ASN A 263 23.90 19.18 -0.71
CA ASN A 263 25.25 18.62 -0.63
C ASN A 263 25.64 17.70 -1.81
N TYR A 264 24.97 17.82 -2.98
CA TYR A 264 25.39 17.07 -4.16
C TYR A 264 26.68 17.65 -4.75
N PRO A 265 27.70 16.81 -5.04
CA PRO A 265 28.92 17.28 -5.69
C PRO A 265 28.64 17.87 -7.09
N GLU A 266 29.09 19.08 -7.35
CA GLU A 266 28.81 19.80 -8.60
C GLU A 266 29.27 19.03 -9.84
N GLN A 267 30.46 18.43 -9.79
CA GLN A 267 31.00 17.61 -10.90
C GLN A 267 30.07 16.44 -11.22
N LEU A 268 29.48 15.81 -10.20
CA LEU A 268 28.52 14.71 -10.38
C LEU A 268 27.20 15.20 -11.02
N VAL A 269 26.70 16.36 -10.59
CA VAL A 269 25.52 17.00 -11.18
C VAL A 269 25.76 17.31 -12.65
N ASN A 270 26.85 18.00 -12.97
CA ASN A 270 27.20 18.37 -14.34
C ASN A 270 27.39 17.15 -15.24
N LYS A 271 28.02 16.08 -14.75
CA LYS A 271 28.18 14.81 -15.47
C LYS A 271 26.80 14.17 -15.81
N GLN A 272 25.87 14.13 -14.86
CA GLN A 272 24.56 13.55 -15.12
C GLN A 272 23.70 14.43 -16.03
N PHE A 273 23.83 15.75 -15.95
CA PHE A 273 23.16 16.69 -16.86
C PHE A 273 23.68 16.52 -18.30
N GLY A 274 25.00 16.43 -18.50
CA GLY A 274 25.57 16.16 -19.82
C GLY A 274 25.06 14.86 -20.42
N ARG A 275 24.94 13.81 -19.59
CA ARG A 275 24.36 12.53 -20.01
C ARG A 275 22.85 12.63 -20.35
N ALA A 276 22.09 13.45 -19.63
CA ALA A 276 20.68 13.66 -19.92
C ALA A 276 20.49 14.50 -21.20
N LYS A 277 21.26 15.60 -21.37
CA LYS A 277 21.22 16.45 -22.56
C LYS A 277 21.61 15.74 -23.87
N SER A 278 22.37 14.64 -23.79
CA SER A 278 22.67 13.81 -24.96
C SER A 278 21.50 12.98 -25.47
N LYS A 279 20.35 12.99 -24.76
CA LYS A 279 19.15 12.28 -25.18
C LYS A 279 18.28 13.13 -26.07
N ASN A 280 17.79 12.55 -27.17
CA ASN A 280 16.82 13.18 -28.05
C ASN A 280 15.44 13.21 -27.36
N ARG A 281 14.80 14.40 -27.31
CA ARG A 281 13.49 14.60 -26.68
C ARG A 281 12.40 13.74 -27.33
N HIS A 282 12.33 13.72 -28.65
CA HIS A 282 11.35 12.90 -29.39
C HIS A 282 11.46 11.42 -29.01
N ASN A 283 12.69 10.88 -28.95
CA ASN A 283 12.89 9.50 -28.53
C ASN A 283 12.45 9.25 -27.07
N LEU A 284 12.63 10.22 -26.16
CA LEU A 284 12.14 10.10 -24.78
C LEU A 284 10.61 10.03 -24.72
N ILE A 285 9.92 10.79 -25.57
CA ILE A 285 8.46 10.84 -25.64
C ILE A 285 7.89 9.58 -26.28
N PHE A 286 8.48 9.07 -27.37
CA PHE A 286 7.91 7.96 -28.14
C PHE A 286 8.50 6.59 -27.80
N GLN A 287 9.64 6.53 -27.11
CA GLN A 287 10.24 5.25 -26.73
C GLN A 287 9.32 4.48 -25.77
N ASP A 288 8.82 3.35 -26.22
CA ASP A 288 8.04 2.45 -25.37
C ASP A 288 8.94 1.80 -24.31
N ARG A 289 8.61 2.02 -23.05
CA ARG A 289 9.33 1.41 -21.90
C ARG A 289 8.83 -0.01 -21.62
N SER A 290 7.68 -0.40 -22.18
CA SER A 290 7.04 -1.69 -21.91
C SER A 290 7.73 -2.87 -22.62
N THR A 291 8.53 -2.61 -23.67
CA THR A 291 9.18 -3.66 -24.48
C THR A 291 10.39 -4.32 -23.79
N LYS A 292 10.86 -3.79 -22.69
CA LYS A 292 11.79 -4.53 -21.83
C LYS A 292 10.98 -5.50 -20.97
N GLN A 293 10.65 -6.67 -21.53
CA GLN A 293 10.24 -7.78 -20.67
C GLN A 293 11.30 -7.94 -19.59
N PRO A 294 10.93 -7.94 -18.31
CA PRO A 294 11.86 -8.31 -17.27
C PRO A 294 12.26 -9.76 -17.56
N LYS A 295 13.47 -9.98 -18.06
CA LYS A 295 14.12 -11.29 -17.91
C LYS A 295 14.37 -11.44 -16.41
N ASP A 296 13.39 -11.93 -15.68
CA ASP A 296 13.40 -11.98 -14.22
C ASP A 296 13.88 -13.33 -13.70
N ASP A 297 14.83 -13.94 -14.41
CA ASP A 297 15.57 -15.12 -13.96
C ASP A 297 16.64 -14.79 -12.90
N LYS A 298 16.65 -13.54 -12.40
CA LYS A 298 17.63 -13.08 -11.42
C LYS A 298 17.20 -13.40 -10.00
N ILE A 299 18.04 -14.13 -9.29
CA ILE A 299 17.87 -14.30 -7.85
C ILE A 299 18.20 -12.97 -7.14
N ARG A 300 17.23 -12.38 -6.47
CA ARG A 300 17.41 -11.12 -5.72
C ARG A 300 17.65 -11.40 -4.24
N LEU A 301 18.86 -11.12 -3.77
CA LEU A 301 19.18 -11.14 -2.34
C LEU A 301 18.90 -9.77 -1.74
N VAL A 302 17.89 -9.69 -0.87
CA VAL A 302 17.42 -8.44 -0.29
C VAL A 302 18.10 -8.19 1.06
N PHE A 303 18.89 -7.12 1.16
CA PHE A 303 19.56 -6.68 2.38
C PHE A 303 19.00 -5.34 2.86
N THR A 304 19.04 -5.09 4.17
CA THR A 304 18.80 -3.74 4.68
C THR A 304 20.05 -2.90 4.43
N PHE A 305 19.88 -1.73 3.80
CA PHE A 305 21.00 -0.84 3.50
C PHE A 305 21.60 -0.24 4.77
N ASN A 306 22.92 -0.26 4.85
CA ASN A 306 23.72 0.49 5.83
C ASN A 306 24.97 1.00 5.09
N SER A 307 25.37 2.26 5.35
CA SER A 307 26.58 2.86 4.75
C SER A 307 27.86 2.05 5.00
N ASN A 308 27.90 1.30 6.11
CA ASN A 308 29.03 0.45 6.51
C ASN A 308 28.92 -0.98 5.98
N ASN A 309 27.91 -1.29 5.16
CA ASN A 309 27.83 -2.62 4.56
C ASN A 309 29.06 -2.88 3.68
N PRO A 310 29.66 -4.09 3.80
CA PRO A 310 30.73 -4.47 2.91
C PRO A 310 30.24 -4.54 1.45
N PRO A 311 31.11 -4.64 0.46
CA PRO A 311 30.75 -4.68 -0.95
C PRO A 311 30.10 -6.02 -1.32
N LEU A 312 28.91 -6.30 -0.80
CA LEU A 312 28.19 -7.57 -0.92
C LEU A 312 28.05 -8.05 -2.37
N GLN A 313 27.76 -7.15 -3.31
CA GLN A 313 27.65 -7.51 -4.74
C GLN A 313 28.96 -8.03 -5.30
N LYS A 314 30.12 -7.48 -4.87
CA LYS A 314 31.43 -7.96 -5.26
C LYS A 314 31.67 -9.35 -4.68
N TRP A 315 31.45 -9.54 -3.39
CA TRP A 315 31.63 -10.82 -2.73
C TRP A 315 30.73 -11.93 -3.30
N ILE A 316 29.48 -11.61 -3.60
CA ILE A 316 28.56 -12.55 -4.23
C ILE A 316 29.06 -12.95 -5.61
N ARG A 317 29.53 -12.01 -6.45
CA ARG A 317 30.08 -12.34 -7.78
C ARG A 317 31.33 -13.22 -7.69
N GLU A 318 32.19 -12.97 -6.71
CA GLU A 318 33.38 -13.80 -6.48
C GLU A 318 33.02 -15.20 -5.99
N SER A 319 32.02 -15.30 -5.10
CA SER A 319 31.53 -16.56 -4.56
C SER A 319 30.65 -17.33 -5.55
N GLN A 320 30.03 -16.68 -6.49
CA GLN A 320 29.11 -17.26 -7.48
C GLN A 320 29.79 -18.34 -8.32
N ARG A 321 31.07 -18.14 -8.67
CA ARG A 321 31.88 -19.13 -9.38
C ARG A 321 32.02 -20.46 -8.60
N LEU A 322 32.00 -20.40 -7.27
CA LEU A 322 32.07 -21.58 -6.40
C LEU A 322 30.69 -22.25 -6.29
N LEU A 323 29.62 -21.46 -6.17
CA LEU A 323 28.24 -21.98 -6.10
C LEU A 323 27.86 -22.76 -7.36
N PHE A 324 28.22 -22.27 -8.55
CA PHE A 324 27.88 -22.90 -9.82
C PHE A 324 28.77 -24.10 -10.21
N ARG A 325 29.73 -24.51 -9.37
CA ARG A 325 30.37 -25.83 -9.49
C ARG A 325 29.42 -26.96 -9.16
N ASN A 326 28.33 -26.70 -8.43
CA ASN A 326 27.31 -27.70 -8.11
C ASN A 326 26.16 -27.64 -9.12
N ASP A 327 25.84 -28.76 -9.77
CA ASP A 327 24.79 -28.84 -10.80
C ASP A 327 23.39 -28.48 -10.27
N ARG A 328 23.13 -28.69 -8.98
CA ARG A 328 21.88 -28.24 -8.33
C ARG A 328 21.77 -26.71 -8.27
N ALA A 329 22.88 -26.02 -8.10
CA ALA A 329 22.92 -24.56 -8.07
C ALA A 329 22.79 -23.93 -9.47
N LYS A 330 23.21 -24.61 -10.53
CA LYS A 330 23.02 -24.18 -11.93
C LYS A 330 21.56 -23.98 -12.31
N LYS A 331 20.62 -24.69 -11.65
CA LYS A 331 19.17 -24.54 -11.87
C LYS A 331 18.60 -23.20 -11.43
N PHE A 332 19.32 -22.45 -10.58
CA PHE A 332 18.85 -21.17 -10.04
C PHE A 332 19.24 -19.95 -10.87
N GLY A 333 19.78 -20.13 -12.09
CA GLY A 333 20.18 -19.03 -12.96
C GLY A 333 21.52 -18.40 -12.60
N GLU A 334 22.17 -17.79 -13.59
CA GLU A 334 23.56 -17.33 -13.47
C GLU A 334 23.73 -15.94 -12.84
N ASP A 335 22.64 -15.20 -12.53
CA ASP A 335 22.76 -13.80 -12.08
C ASP A 335 22.09 -13.58 -10.72
N ILE A 336 22.93 -13.51 -9.67
CA ILE A 336 22.50 -13.13 -8.33
C ILE A 336 22.72 -11.63 -8.14
N GLN A 337 21.64 -10.91 -7.88
CA GLN A 337 21.66 -9.45 -7.69
C GLN A 337 21.37 -9.07 -6.23
N VAL A 338 22.24 -8.22 -5.66
CA VAL A 338 21.97 -7.59 -4.36
C VAL A 338 20.98 -6.45 -4.55
N THR A 339 19.89 -6.51 -3.81
CA THR A 339 18.89 -5.44 -3.72
C THR A 339 18.85 -4.92 -2.30
N TYR A 340 18.85 -3.59 -2.15
CA TYR A 340 18.79 -2.98 -0.83
C TYR A 340 17.39 -2.46 -0.52
N LYS A 341 16.84 -2.86 0.63
CA LYS A 341 15.66 -2.23 1.22
C LYS A 341 16.09 -1.11 2.18
N GLN A 342 15.27 -0.08 2.28
CA GLN A 342 15.50 1.02 3.20
C GLN A 342 15.42 0.53 4.66
N PRO A 343 16.34 0.97 5.56
CA PRO A 343 16.22 0.76 6.99
C PRO A 343 15.02 1.55 7.54
N LYS A 344 14.49 1.12 8.67
CA LYS A 344 13.49 1.90 9.40
C LYS A 344 14.09 3.25 9.76
N ASN A 345 13.43 4.34 9.38
CA ASN A 345 13.88 5.67 9.76
C ASN A 345 13.55 5.96 11.23
N LEU A 346 14.22 6.98 11.80
CA LEU A 346 14.04 7.35 13.21
C LEU A 346 12.57 7.69 13.51
N LYS A 347 11.86 8.36 12.59
CA LYS A 347 10.43 8.63 12.71
C LYS A 347 9.63 7.33 12.82
N THR A 348 9.92 6.31 12.01
CA THR A 348 9.26 5.01 12.09
C THR A 348 9.61 4.25 13.37
N LEU A 349 10.82 4.47 13.93
CA LEU A 349 11.24 3.85 15.17
C LEU A 349 10.65 4.54 16.41
N VAL A 350 10.57 5.87 16.40
CA VAL A 350 10.13 6.69 17.54
C VAL A 350 8.63 6.98 17.47
N SER A 351 8.11 7.29 16.28
CA SER A 351 6.69 7.54 16.00
C SER A 351 6.16 6.57 14.96
N GLY A 352 6.73 5.33 14.93
CA GLY A 352 6.18 4.25 14.11
C GLY A 352 4.69 4.30 14.26
N PRO A 353 3.86 3.91 13.27
CA PRO A 353 2.44 3.88 13.50
C PRO A 353 2.35 3.21 14.85
N LYS A 354 1.94 3.96 15.87
CA LYS A 354 1.15 3.33 16.88
C LYS A 354 0.09 2.70 16.00
N ILE A 355 0.34 1.44 15.55
CA ILE A 355 -0.77 0.54 15.45
C ILE A 355 -1.35 0.81 16.81
N GLN A 356 -2.37 1.65 16.85
CA GLN A 356 -3.35 1.55 17.88
C GLN A 356 -3.88 0.13 17.65
N ARG A 357 -3.08 -0.87 18.09
CA ARG A 357 -3.72 -1.88 18.85
C ARG A 357 -4.58 -1.04 19.74
N ASN A 358 -5.88 -1.26 19.72
CA ASN A 358 -6.75 -0.91 20.82
C ASN A 358 -6.21 -1.65 22.05
N GLU A 359 -4.97 -1.38 22.43
CA GLU A 359 -4.52 -1.34 23.77
C GLU A 359 -5.28 -0.11 24.31
N HIS A 360 -6.55 -0.33 24.70
CA HIS A 360 -6.92 0.21 25.99
C HIS A 360 -5.64 -0.01 26.79
N PHE A 361 -4.91 1.05 27.09
CA PHE A 361 -3.92 1.02 28.15
C PHE A 361 -4.77 0.65 29.37
N GLU A 362 -4.96 -0.67 29.56
CA GLU A 362 -5.46 -1.16 30.81
C GLU A 362 -4.38 -0.72 31.76
N GLU A 363 -4.72 0.25 32.56
CA GLU A 363 -3.87 0.73 33.61
C GLU A 363 -3.38 -0.51 34.35
N ASP A 364 -2.05 -0.76 34.27
CA ASP A 364 -1.35 -1.82 34.95
C ASP A 364 -1.55 -3.28 34.41
N PRO A 365 -0.93 -3.66 33.24
CA PRO A 365 -0.98 -5.02 32.73
C PRO A 365 -0.31 -6.00 33.68
N GLY A 366 -0.92 -7.15 33.86
CA GLY A 366 -0.43 -8.21 34.74
C GLY A 366 -1.51 -9.21 35.14
N CYS A 367 -1.12 -10.24 35.86
CA CYS A 367 -2.03 -11.16 36.51
C CYS A 367 -2.27 -10.69 37.94
N SER A 368 -3.54 -10.61 38.35
CA SER A 368 -3.95 -10.19 39.69
C SER A 368 -5.04 -11.10 40.26
N LYS A 369 -5.16 -11.10 41.58
CA LYS A 369 -6.26 -11.74 42.30
C LYS A 369 -7.53 -10.91 42.14
N CYS A 370 -8.69 -11.53 41.98
CA CYS A 370 -9.96 -10.79 41.95
C CYS A 370 -10.44 -10.36 43.34
N GLY A 371 -9.90 -10.94 44.42
CA GLY A 371 -10.20 -10.59 45.81
C GLY A 371 -11.35 -11.36 46.45
N HIS A 372 -12.21 -12.03 45.66
CA HIS A 372 -13.48 -12.60 46.16
C HIS A 372 -13.74 -14.06 45.79
N CYS A 373 -12.75 -14.81 45.31
CA CYS A 373 -12.94 -16.20 44.91
C CYS A 373 -11.87 -17.13 45.50
N HIS A 374 -12.16 -18.43 45.52
CA HIS A 374 -11.26 -19.47 46.05
C HIS A 374 -9.96 -19.63 45.21
N ALA A 375 -9.96 -19.23 43.92
CA ALA A 375 -8.73 -19.27 43.11
C ALA A 375 -7.69 -18.24 43.57
N CYS A 376 -8.11 -17.20 44.31
CA CYS A 376 -7.19 -16.19 44.82
C CYS A 376 -6.11 -16.74 45.75
N SER A 377 -6.32 -17.89 46.37
CA SER A 377 -5.31 -18.55 47.22
C SER A 377 -4.06 -19.02 46.45
N VAL A 378 -4.29 -19.40 45.16
CA VAL A 378 -3.22 -20.00 44.31
C VAL A 378 -2.83 -19.11 43.14
N VAL A 379 -3.58 -18.04 42.80
CA VAL A 379 -3.23 -17.08 41.76
C VAL A 379 -2.19 -16.09 42.31
N MET A 380 -1.14 -15.85 41.53
CA MET A 380 -0.05 -14.95 41.90
C MET A 380 -0.23 -13.57 41.25
N ASN A 381 -0.04 -12.50 42.01
CA ASN A 381 0.05 -11.14 41.48
C ASN A 381 1.43 -10.95 40.83
N ARG A 382 1.46 -10.93 39.48
CA ARG A 382 2.72 -10.81 38.71
C ARG A 382 2.52 -10.04 37.43
N LYS A 383 3.51 -9.22 37.06
CA LYS A 383 3.61 -8.53 35.77
C LYS A 383 4.41 -9.32 34.73
N SER A 384 5.08 -10.37 35.17
CA SER A 384 5.89 -11.25 34.32
C SER A 384 5.91 -12.66 34.89
N PHE A 385 6.27 -13.62 34.05
CA PHE A 385 6.47 -15.03 34.44
C PHE A 385 7.76 -15.56 33.79
N LYS A 386 8.29 -16.63 34.35
CA LYS A 386 9.56 -17.21 33.95
C LYS A 386 9.38 -18.68 33.62
N SER A 387 9.97 -19.14 32.53
CA SER A 387 10.10 -20.58 32.28
C SER A 387 11.19 -21.18 33.20
N THR A 388 10.87 -22.25 33.88
CA THR A 388 11.83 -23.01 34.71
C THR A 388 12.80 -23.80 33.84
N ASN A 389 12.40 -24.20 32.65
CA ASN A 389 13.26 -24.98 31.72
C ASN A 389 14.19 -24.09 30.88
N THR A 390 13.67 -22.96 30.33
CA THR A 390 14.47 -22.09 29.44
C THR A 390 15.11 -20.90 30.19
N GLN A 391 14.71 -20.64 31.43
CA GLN A 391 15.10 -19.49 32.26
C GLN A 391 14.68 -18.12 31.69
N ARG A 392 13.96 -18.12 30.55
CA ARG A 392 13.45 -16.89 29.90
C ARG A 392 12.33 -16.26 30.72
N VAL A 393 12.33 -14.91 30.75
CA VAL A 393 11.29 -14.10 31.38
C VAL A 393 10.40 -13.49 30.33
N TYR A 394 9.09 -13.56 30.53
CA TYR A 394 8.07 -13.03 29.64
C TYR A 394 7.19 -12.03 30.38
N LYS A 395 6.88 -10.89 29.77
CA LYS A 395 5.97 -9.88 30.32
C LYS A 395 4.53 -10.22 30.00
N ILE A 396 3.63 -10.08 30.96
CA ILE A 396 2.18 -10.15 30.77
C ILE A 396 1.77 -8.79 30.19
N ARG A 397 1.05 -8.80 29.06
CA ARG A 397 0.70 -7.58 28.31
C ARG A 397 -0.74 -7.15 28.50
N GLN A 398 -1.55 -7.93 29.19
CA GLN A 398 -2.98 -7.73 29.39
C GLN A 398 -3.30 -7.75 30.89
N LYS A 399 -4.37 -7.10 31.29
CA LYS A 399 -4.88 -7.19 32.67
C LYS A 399 -5.71 -8.48 32.81
N LEU A 400 -5.24 -9.40 33.62
CA LEU A 400 -5.79 -10.73 33.79
C LEU A 400 -6.08 -10.98 35.26
N ASN A 401 -7.23 -11.61 35.54
CA ASN A 401 -7.60 -11.99 36.90
C ASN A 401 -8.41 -13.30 36.90
N CYS A 402 -8.83 -13.75 38.08
CA CYS A 402 -9.58 -15.00 38.22
C CYS A 402 -10.92 -15.04 37.44
N ASP A 403 -11.47 -13.88 37.05
CA ASP A 403 -12.74 -13.77 36.28
C ASP A 403 -12.49 -13.81 34.76
N THR A 404 -11.23 -13.80 34.33
CA THR A 404 -10.88 -13.80 32.88
C THR A 404 -11.24 -15.15 32.25
N SER A 405 -12.00 -15.09 31.15
CA SER A 405 -12.32 -16.19 30.25
C SER A 405 -11.47 -16.20 29.01
N TYR A 406 -11.48 -17.28 28.22
CA TYR A 406 -10.64 -17.44 27.01
C TYR A 406 -9.15 -17.16 27.32
N VAL A 407 -8.66 -17.78 28.38
CA VAL A 407 -7.36 -17.47 28.98
C VAL A 407 -6.40 -18.66 28.94
N ILE A 408 -5.13 -18.36 28.66
CA ILE A 408 -4.01 -19.26 28.85
C ILE A 408 -3.41 -18.98 30.23
N TYR A 409 -3.10 -20.02 30.96
CA TYR A 409 -2.51 -19.94 32.30
C TYR A 409 -1.33 -20.87 32.46
N LEU A 410 -0.40 -20.48 33.30
CA LEU A 410 0.77 -21.23 33.71
C LEU A 410 0.60 -21.69 35.16
N GLY A 411 0.51 -23.00 35.36
CA GLY A 411 0.61 -23.64 36.67
C GLY A 411 2.07 -23.94 36.99
N THR A 412 2.50 -23.66 38.20
CA THR A 412 3.87 -23.96 38.69
C THR A 412 3.80 -24.62 40.06
N CYS A 413 4.48 -25.73 40.22
CA CYS A 413 4.67 -26.36 41.52
C CYS A 413 5.78 -25.58 42.29
N LEU A 414 5.46 -25.08 43.47
CA LEU A 414 6.40 -24.33 44.29
C LEU A 414 7.47 -25.23 44.93
N LYS A 415 7.25 -26.56 45.01
CA LYS A 415 8.19 -27.53 45.58
C LYS A 415 9.19 -28.05 44.56
N CYS A 416 8.74 -28.59 43.41
CA CYS A 416 9.63 -29.19 42.42
C CYS A 416 9.89 -28.29 41.23
N HIS A 417 9.24 -27.10 41.14
CA HIS A 417 9.33 -26.14 40.04
C HIS A 417 8.83 -26.64 38.65
N GLY A 418 8.15 -27.79 38.61
CA GLY A 418 7.48 -28.29 37.41
C GLY A 418 6.42 -27.30 36.96
N GLN A 419 6.34 -27.09 35.62
CA GLN A 419 5.40 -26.13 35.00
C GLN A 419 4.42 -26.84 34.09
N TYR A 420 3.19 -26.31 34.03
CA TYR A 420 2.10 -26.76 33.19
C TYR A 420 1.43 -25.56 32.52
N VAL A 421 1.19 -25.63 31.22
CA VAL A 421 0.41 -24.65 30.47
C VAL A 421 -0.96 -25.24 30.16
N GLY A 422 -1.99 -24.51 30.48
CA GLY A 422 -3.36 -24.90 30.17
C GLY A 422 -4.20 -23.74 29.67
N LYS A 423 -5.37 -24.06 29.12
CA LYS A 423 -6.36 -23.09 28.64
C LYS A 423 -7.69 -23.21 29.37
N SER A 424 -8.43 -22.11 29.36
CA SER A 424 -9.83 -22.12 29.85
C SER A 424 -10.70 -21.23 28.99
N ILE A 425 -11.82 -21.77 28.50
CA ILE A 425 -12.90 -21.04 27.82
C ILE A 425 -13.75 -20.29 28.85
N THR A 426 -13.96 -20.88 30.02
CA THR A 426 -14.69 -20.28 31.13
C THR A 426 -13.79 -19.43 32.03
N PRO A 427 -14.35 -18.57 32.91
CA PRO A 427 -13.56 -17.85 33.89
C PRO A 427 -12.60 -18.76 34.65
N PHE A 428 -11.34 -18.34 34.85
CA PHE A 428 -10.31 -19.18 35.46
C PHE A 428 -10.73 -19.73 36.82
N LYS A 429 -11.48 -18.97 37.62
CA LYS A 429 -12.01 -19.46 38.93
C LYS A 429 -12.83 -20.75 38.81
N ARG A 430 -13.57 -20.94 37.72
CA ARG A 430 -14.33 -22.20 37.46
C ARG A 430 -13.36 -23.31 37.03
N ARG A 431 -12.39 -23.03 36.16
CA ARG A 431 -11.37 -24.01 35.75
C ARG A 431 -10.54 -24.48 36.92
N HIS A 432 -10.21 -23.59 37.85
CA HIS A 432 -9.49 -23.92 39.08
C HIS A 432 -10.30 -24.89 39.97
N SER A 433 -11.65 -24.75 40.06
CA SER A 433 -12.49 -25.71 40.77
C SER A 433 -12.43 -27.09 40.12
N GLY A 434 -12.37 -27.18 38.79
CA GLY A 434 -12.10 -28.43 38.06
C GLY A 434 -10.75 -29.04 38.42
N HIS A 435 -9.69 -28.24 38.50
CA HIS A 435 -8.36 -28.72 38.92
C HIS A 435 -8.36 -29.29 40.37
N LYS A 436 -9.10 -28.67 41.30
CA LYS A 436 -9.27 -29.24 42.62
C LYS A 436 -9.89 -30.65 42.60
N GLN A 437 -10.87 -30.83 41.70
CA GLN A 437 -11.52 -32.13 41.56
C GLN A 437 -10.59 -33.15 40.89
N GLU A 438 -9.80 -32.71 39.86
CA GLU A 438 -8.77 -33.54 39.23
C GLU A 438 -7.74 -34.04 40.28
N VAL A 439 -7.26 -33.15 41.16
CA VAL A 439 -6.31 -33.51 42.24
C VAL A 439 -6.96 -34.45 43.23
N LYS A 440 -8.21 -34.23 43.68
CA LYS A 440 -8.91 -35.10 44.58
C LYS A 440 -9.14 -36.51 44.04
N ASN A 441 -9.42 -36.60 42.71
CA ASN A 441 -9.66 -37.87 42.04
C ASN A 441 -8.39 -38.51 41.45
N GLN A 442 -7.23 -37.90 41.65
CA GLN A 442 -5.93 -38.28 41.03
C GLN A 442 -6.00 -38.52 39.52
N TYR A 443 -6.81 -37.71 38.82
CA TYR A 443 -7.03 -37.81 37.39
C TYR A 443 -6.37 -36.66 36.63
N GLY A 444 -5.83 -36.97 35.42
CA GLY A 444 -5.11 -35.99 34.64
C GLY A 444 -3.78 -35.60 35.26
N GLY A 445 -2.98 -34.84 34.58
CA GLY A 445 -1.61 -34.66 35.02
C GLY A 445 -1.43 -33.77 36.24
N LEU A 446 -2.26 -32.73 36.42
CA LEU A 446 -2.25 -31.99 37.70
C LEU A 446 -2.74 -32.88 38.84
N GLY A 447 -3.72 -33.77 38.57
CA GLY A 447 -4.23 -34.74 39.52
C GLY A 447 -3.14 -35.72 39.97
N HIS A 448 -2.43 -36.30 39.05
CA HIS A 448 -1.30 -37.20 39.35
C HIS A 448 -0.15 -36.49 40.08
N HIS A 449 0.17 -35.26 39.64
CA HIS A 449 1.28 -34.53 40.29
C HIS A 449 0.99 -34.07 41.71
N PHE A 450 -0.20 -33.54 41.98
CA PHE A 450 -0.53 -32.95 43.30
C PHE A 450 -1.39 -33.87 44.18
N GLY A 451 -1.96 -34.93 43.63
CA GLY A 451 -2.80 -35.89 44.36
C GLY A 451 -2.14 -37.25 44.59
N GLY A 452 -1.01 -37.55 43.94
CA GLY A 452 -0.28 -38.80 44.06
C GLY A 452 0.84 -38.73 45.10
N ASP A 453 1.61 -39.82 45.19
CA ASP A 453 2.74 -39.99 46.16
C ASP A 453 3.99 -39.20 45.83
N THR A 454 3.91 -38.21 44.95
CA THR A 454 5.05 -37.36 44.56
C THR A 454 5.54 -36.41 45.67
N GLY A 455 4.82 -36.33 46.79
CA GLY A 455 5.10 -35.39 47.87
C GLY A 455 4.87 -33.91 47.54
N CYS A 456 4.27 -33.61 46.39
CA CYS A 456 4.01 -32.24 45.88
C CYS A 456 2.55 -31.81 46.14
N GLY A 457 2.01 -31.98 47.34
CA GLY A 457 0.60 -31.73 47.63
C GLY A 457 0.04 -30.41 47.13
N TYR A 458 -1.27 -30.30 47.06
CA TYR A 458 -2.05 -29.17 46.48
C TYR A 458 -1.64 -27.78 47.02
N ALA A 459 -1.18 -27.70 48.28
CA ALA A 459 -0.70 -26.45 48.89
C ALA A 459 0.46 -25.79 48.14
N ASN A 460 1.21 -26.56 47.34
CA ASN A 460 2.35 -26.08 46.55
C ASN A 460 1.94 -25.68 45.08
N MET A 461 0.64 -25.67 44.76
CA MET A 461 0.21 -25.29 43.44
C MET A 461 0.02 -23.77 43.31
N SER A 462 0.60 -23.17 42.32
CA SER A 462 0.44 -21.74 42.00
C SER A 462 0.10 -21.51 40.52
N PHE A 463 -0.65 -20.45 40.23
CA PHE A 463 -1.05 -20.09 38.87
C PHE A 463 -0.76 -18.65 38.55
N ILE A 464 -0.39 -18.41 37.27
CA ILE A 464 -0.27 -17.09 36.65
C ILE A 464 -1.05 -17.15 35.35
N LEU A 465 -1.99 -16.22 35.15
CA LEU A 465 -2.67 -16.05 33.87
C LEU A 465 -1.75 -15.25 32.97
N ILE A 466 -1.50 -15.74 31.75
CA ILE A 466 -0.42 -15.23 30.91
C ILE A 466 -0.90 -14.56 29.63
N GLU A 467 -2.04 -14.99 29.07
CA GLU A 467 -2.60 -14.42 27.85
C GLU A 467 -4.11 -14.66 27.77
N LYS A 468 -4.87 -13.67 27.26
CA LYS A 468 -6.28 -13.78 26.92
C LYS A 468 -6.45 -13.72 25.41
N VAL A 469 -7.31 -14.57 24.87
CA VAL A 469 -7.74 -14.58 23.46
C VAL A 469 -9.12 -13.95 23.36
N GLU A 470 -9.50 -13.46 22.18
CA GLU A 470 -10.82 -12.86 21.96
C GLU A 470 -11.95 -13.88 22.19
N PHE A 471 -13.09 -13.38 22.66
CA PHE A 471 -14.25 -14.22 22.97
C PHE A 471 -14.74 -14.93 21.70
N GLY A 472 -14.95 -16.25 21.78
CA GLY A 472 -15.43 -17.08 20.66
C GLY A 472 -14.33 -17.79 19.86
N GLU A 473 -13.09 -17.35 19.90
CA GLU A 473 -11.97 -17.92 19.13
C GLU A 473 -11.35 -19.17 19.81
N LYS A 474 -12.06 -20.30 19.80
CA LYS A 474 -11.61 -21.57 20.43
C LYS A 474 -10.36 -22.16 19.77
N ASP A 475 -10.27 -22.09 18.45
CA ASP A 475 -9.14 -22.65 17.69
C ASP A 475 -7.87 -21.87 17.98
N LYS A 476 -7.94 -20.55 17.96
CA LYS A 476 -6.83 -19.65 18.33
C LYS A 476 -6.41 -19.83 19.79
N LEU A 477 -7.34 -20.08 20.70
CA LEU A 477 -7.04 -20.41 22.10
C LEU A 477 -6.21 -21.70 22.19
N SER A 478 -6.53 -22.71 21.37
CA SER A 478 -5.77 -23.96 21.31
C SER A 478 -4.38 -23.76 20.70
N GLU A 479 -4.29 -23.01 19.62
CA GLU A 479 -2.99 -22.63 19.00
C GLU A 479 -2.10 -21.88 20.01
N ARG A 480 -2.68 -20.96 20.78
CA ARG A 480 -1.91 -20.19 21.78
C ARG A 480 -1.46 -21.05 22.98
N GLU A 481 -2.24 -22.05 23.37
CA GLU A 481 -1.82 -23.02 24.39
C GLU A 481 -0.59 -23.79 23.91
N VAL A 482 -0.64 -24.37 22.71
CA VAL A 482 0.50 -25.09 22.08
C VAL A 482 1.70 -24.18 21.92
N PHE A 483 1.50 -22.95 21.46
CA PHE A 483 2.57 -21.94 21.36
C PHE A 483 3.30 -21.75 22.69
N TRP A 484 2.56 -21.57 23.81
CA TRP A 484 3.18 -21.37 25.12
C TRP A 484 3.80 -22.64 25.69
N GLN A 485 3.24 -23.81 25.40
CA GLN A 485 3.88 -25.09 25.72
C GLN A 485 5.27 -25.20 25.09
N HIS A 486 5.39 -24.86 23.81
CA HIS A 486 6.66 -24.82 23.10
C HIS A 486 7.62 -23.75 23.63
N GLN A 487 7.14 -22.51 23.85
CA GLN A 487 7.97 -21.41 24.35
C GLN A 487 8.57 -21.69 25.73
N LEU A 488 7.79 -22.32 26.58
CA LEU A 488 8.19 -22.66 27.96
C LEU A 488 8.87 -24.03 28.06
N ARG A 489 8.86 -24.81 26.96
CA ARG A 489 9.28 -26.21 26.90
C ARG A 489 8.57 -27.08 27.92
N CYS A 490 7.23 -26.93 27.97
CA CYS A 490 6.33 -27.63 28.91
C CYS A 490 5.62 -28.80 28.25
N TYR A 491 6.31 -29.66 27.51
CA TYR A 491 5.75 -30.88 26.92
C TYR A 491 6.73 -32.04 27.03
N ILE A 492 6.21 -33.26 27.03
CA ILE A 492 7.00 -34.51 26.98
C ILE A 492 7.04 -34.99 25.55
N GLU A 493 8.20 -35.51 25.10
CA GLU A 493 8.46 -35.95 23.71
C GLU A 493 7.63 -37.14 23.23
N ASN A 494 6.76 -37.75 24.07
CA ASN A 494 5.97 -38.95 23.74
C ASN A 494 4.46 -38.71 23.75
N GLY A 495 3.96 -37.80 22.88
CA GLY A 495 2.59 -37.87 22.31
C GLY A 495 1.36 -37.74 23.19
N ASP A 496 1.42 -37.81 24.51
CA ASP A 496 0.31 -37.54 25.40
C ASP A 496 0.39 -36.12 25.94
N ASN A 497 -0.77 -35.47 26.10
CA ASN A 497 -0.94 -34.09 26.61
C ASN A 497 -0.17 -33.89 27.92
N GLY A 498 1.14 -33.66 27.76
CA GLY A 498 2.16 -33.91 28.73
C GLY A 498 2.29 -32.82 29.74
N HIS A 499 2.47 -33.25 30.92
CA HIS A 499 2.85 -32.46 32.07
C HIS A 499 4.34 -32.35 32.11
N CYS A 500 4.86 -31.13 32.26
CA CYS A 500 6.28 -30.90 32.46
C CYS A 500 6.68 -31.39 33.81
N TYR A 501 7.26 -32.59 33.88
CA TYR A 501 8.05 -32.99 35.02
C TYR A 501 9.52 -32.76 34.72
N ARG A 502 10.24 -32.18 35.65
CA ARG A 502 11.70 -32.18 35.64
C ARG A 502 12.12 -33.66 35.76
N LYS A 503 12.76 -34.23 34.72
CA LYS A 503 13.53 -35.44 34.96
C LYS A 503 14.56 -35.11 36.02
N GLU A 504 14.57 -35.86 37.11
CA GLU A 504 15.66 -35.84 38.06
C GLU A 504 16.98 -36.06 37.35
N ILE A 505 17.94 -35.20 37.69
CA ILE A 505 19.36 -35.35 37.31
C ILE A 505 19.92 -36.52 38.09
#